data_68ce93714929f5d3178e8134f3d4840d
#
_entry.id   68ce93714929f5d3178e8134f3d4840d
#
_cell.length_a   1.000
_cell.length_b   1.000
_cell.length_c   1.000
_cell.angle_alpha   90.00
_cell.angle_beta   90.00
_cell.angle_gamma   90.00
#
_symmetry.space_group_name_H-M   'P 1'
#
loop_
_entity.id
_entity.type
_entity.pdbx_description
1 polymer ?
#
loop_
_entity_poly.entity_id
_entity_poly.type
_entity_poly.pdbx_seq_one_letter_code
_entity_poly.pdbx_strand_id
1 'polypeptide(L)' 'MAVKLMTQDTKDHIKNLERQKIDLEDQLEHLSYTDNMVKMVEIEQEIFEIEDTIKKLTA' A
#
# COMPACT_ATOMS: atom_id res chain seq x y z
N MET A 1 24.54 -0.76 -19.31
CA MET A 1 23.14 -0.69 -18.87
C MET A 1 23.06 -0.87 -17.37
N ALA A 2 22.46 0.08 -16.70
CA ALA A 2 22.36 0.01 -15.25
C ALA A 2 21.23 -0.93 -14.84
N VAL A 3 21.57 -2.04 -14.28
CA VAL A 3 20.59 -2.88 -13.62
C VAL A 3 20.40 -2.32 -12.24
N LYS A 4 19.20 -1.86 -11.96
CA LYS A 4 18.87 -1.32 -10.65
C LYS A 4 18.71 -2.48 -9.68
N LEU A 5 19.76 -2.76 -8.93
CA LEU A 5 19.71 -3.78 -7.91
C LEU A 5 19.04 -3.21 -6.67
N MET A 6 17.96 -3.84 -6.26
CA MET A 6 17.31 -3.47 -5.02
C MET A 6 18.15 -3.95 -3.84
N THR A 7 18.41 -3.05 -2.91
CA THR A 7 19.06 -3.41 -1.66
C THR A 7 18.11 -4.22 -0.80
N GLN A 8 18.65 -4.91 0.20
CA GLN A 8 17.83 -5.66 1.13
C GLN A 8 16.87 -4.73 1.88
N ASP A 9 17.33 -3.53 2.22
CA ASP A 9 16.48 -2.53 2.89
C ASP A 9 15.30 -2.14 2.03
N THR A 10 15.53 -1.95 0.74
CA THR A 10 14.45 -1.61 -0.20
C THR A 10 13.45 -2.75 -0.31
N LYS A 11 13.93 -3.98 -0.40
CA LYS A 11 13.06 -5.15 -0.46
C LYS A 11 12.21 -5.29 0.80
N ASP A 12 12.81 -5.07 1.95
CA ASP A 12 12.10 -5.12 3.23
C ASP A 12 11.06 -4.03 3.32
N HIS A 13 11.40 -2.84 2.83
CA HIS A 13 10.47 -1.72 2.80
C HIS A 13 9.26 -2.03 1.92
N ILE A 14 9.49 -2.58 0.75
CA ILE A 14 8.41 -2.99 -0.16
C ILE A 14 7.52 -4.04 0.51
N LYS A 15 8.11 -5.02 1.16
CA LYS A 15 7.37 -6.06 1.88
C LYS A 15 6.47 -5.46 2.96
N ASN A 16 7.00 -4.51 3.70
CA ASN A 16 6.24 -3.82 4.74
C ASN A 16 5.08 -3.04 4.16
N LEU A 17 5.31 -2.35 3.05
CA LEU A 17 4.27 -1.60 2.35
C LEU A 17 3.17 -2.52 1.83
N GLU A 18 3.55 -3.66 1.25
CA GLU A 18 2.58 -4.64 0.77
C GLU A 18 1.74 -5.20 1.91
N ARG A 19 2.37 -5.43 3.05
CA ARG A 19 1.65 -5.91 4.24
C ARG A 19 0.67 -4.87 4.75
N GLN A 20 1.08 -3.60 4.78
CA GLN A 20 0.19 -2.50 5.15
C GLN A 20 -0.99 -2.40 4.20
N LYS A 21 -0.74 -2.57 2.92
CA LYS A 21 -1.78 -2.55 1.90
C LYS A 21 -2.81 -3.65 2.16
N ILE A 22 -2.35 -4.86 2.44
CA ILE A 22 -3.24 -5.99 2.73
C ILE A 22 -4.08 -5.71 3.98
N ASP A 23 -3.44 -5.15 5.02
CA ASP A 23 -4.14 -4.76 6.25
C ASP A 23 -5.24 -3.75 5.96
N LEU A 24 -4.94 -2.75 5.15
CA LEU A 24 -5.92 -1.73 4.78
C LEU A 24 -7.05 -2.31 3.97
N GLU A 25 -6.75 -3.21 3.04
CA GLU A 25 -7.77 -3.89 2.26
C GLU A 25 -8.69 -4.73 3.15
N ASP A 26 -8.11 -5.39 4.13
CA ASP A 26 -8.87 -6.17 5.10
C ASP A 26 -9.81 -5.28 5.93
N GLN A 27 -9.29 -4.15 6.39
CA GLN A 27 -10.12 -3.17 7.10
C GLN A 27 -11.27 -2.69 6.23
N LEU A 28 -10.99 -2.46 4.95
CA LEU A 28 -12.01 -2.00 4.01
C LEU A 28 -13.14 -3.02 3.87
N GLU A 29 -12.81 -4.30 3.82
CA GLU A 29 -13.81 -5.36 3.74
C GLU A 29 -14.70 -5.43 4.97
N HIS A 30 -14.17 -5.06 6.13
CA HIS A 30 -14.91 -5.11 7.39
C HIS A 30 -15.74 -3.86 7.67
N LEU A 31 -15.60 -2.82 6.85
CA LEU A 31 -16.35 -1.60 7.04
C LEU A 31 -17.75 -1.71 6.45
N SER A 32 -18.71 -1.17 7.19
CA SER A 32 -20.08 -1.07 6.70
C SER A 32 -20.21 0.10 5.72
N TYR A 33 -20.86 -0.15 4.61
CA TYR A 33 -21.03 0.86 3.57
C TYR A 33 -21.85 2.07 4.01
N THR A 34 -22.70 1.91 4.99
CA THR A 34 -23.66 2.95 5.34
C THR A 34 -23.10 4.03 6.25
N ASP A 35 -22.18 3.67 7.15
CA ASP A 35 -21.72 4.60 8.18
C ASP A 35 -20.27 5.03 8.08
N ASN A 36 -19.50 4.43 7.18
CA ASN A 36 -18.04 4.62 7.15
C ASN A 36 -17.50 5.04 5.80
N MET A 37 -18.32 5.76 5.03
CA MET A 37 -17.94 6.17 3.67
C MET A 37 -16.68 7.02 3.64
N VAL A 38 -16.58 7.98 4.56
CA VAL A 38 -15.39 8.83 4.66
C VAL A 38 -14.16 8.02 5.00
N LYS A 39 -14.31 7.08 5.93
CA LYS A 39 -13.22 6.22 6.35
C LYS A 39 -12.77 5.30 5.22
N MET A 40 -13.72 4.81 4.42
CA MET A 40 -13.41 3.99 3.25
C MET A 40 -12.58 4.77 2.23
N VAL A 41 -12.95 6.01 1.97
CA VAL A 41 -12.20 6.88 1.05
C VAL A 41 -10.79 7.12 1.57
N GLU A 42 -10.64 7.37 2.86
CA GLU A 42 -9.33 7.57 3.47
C GLU A 42 -8.44 6.33 3.33
N ILE A 43 -9.01 5.15 3.57
CA ILE A 43 -8.27 3.89 3.43
C ILE A 43 -7.88 3.66 1.97
N GLU A 44 -8.78 3.90 1.05
CA GLU A 44 -8.49 3.78 -0.38
C GLU A 44 -7.35 4.72 -0.80
N GLN A 45 -7.34 5.93 -0.30
CA GLN A 45 -6.26 6.88 -0.58
C GLN A 45 -4.93 6.39 -0.03
N GLU A 46 -4.92 5.82 1.16
CA GLU A 46 -3.71 5.25 1.74
C GLU A 46 -3.19 4.09 0.91
N ILE A 47 -4.09 3.24 0.42
CA ILE A 47 -3.70 2.14 -0.47
C ILE A 47 -3.07 2.68 -1.75
N PHE A 48 -3.65 3.71 -2.34
CA PHE A 48 -3.09 4.36 -3.52
C PHE A 48 -1.70 4.91 -3.27
N GLU A 49 -1.50 5.56 -2.14
CA GLU A 49 -0.20 6.11 -1.79
C GLU A 49 0.85 5.02 -1.63
N ILE A 50 0.47 3.91 -1.01
CA ILE A 50 1.35 2.76 -0.84
C ILE A 50 1.70 2.16 -2.19
N GLU A 51 0.73 1.96 -3.06
CA GLU A 51 0.96 1.44 -4.41
C GLU A 51 1.88 2.35 -5.21
N ASP A 52 1.67 3.66 -5.12
CA ASP A 52 2.51 4.63 -5.81
C ASP A 52 3.95 4.59 -5.30
N THR A 53 4.12 4.47 -3.98
CA THR A 53 5.44 4.37 -3.38
C THR A 53 6.16 3.10 -3.85
N ILE A 54 5.45 1.97 -3.86
CA ILE A 54 6.01 0.71 -4.36
C ILE A 54 6.43 0.86 -5.81
N LYS A 55 5.58 1.47 -6.61
CA LYS A 55 5.85 1.70 -8.03
C LYS A 55 7.11 2.53 -8.23
N LYS A 56 7.29 3.57 -7.43
CA LYS A 56 8.48 4.41 -7.48
C LYS A 56 9.74 3.67 -7.07
N LEU A 57 9.62 2.80 -6.07
CA LEU A 57 10.74 2.01 -5.58
C LEU A 57 11.16 0.92 -6.56
N THR A 58 10.23 0.45 -7.38
CA THR A 58 10.48 -0.61 -8.35
C THR A 58 10.70 -0.12 -9.78
N ALA A 59 10.53 1.15 -9.99
CA ALA A 59 10.67 1.75 -11.32
C ALA A 59 12.13 1.85 -11.79
#